data_c0bd5707d616f7136bfa3f6cd9ed3e67
#
_entry.id   c0bd5707d616f7136bfa3f6cd9ed3e67
#
_cell.length_a   1.000
_cell.length_b   1.000
_cell.length_c   1.000
_cell.angle_alpha   90.00
_cell.angle_beta   90.00
_cell.angle_gamma   90.00
#
_symmetry.space_group_name_H-M   'P 1'
#
loop_
_entity.id
_entity.type
_entity.pdbx_description
1 polymer ?
#
loop_
_entity_poly.entity_id
_entity_poly.type
_entity_poly.pdbx_seq_one_letter_code
_entity_poly.pdbx_strand_id
1 'polypeptide(L)' 'MTKGEIAAILEEIAALLELKGENPFKIRAYANAARSLETFGGNLPDLQDEEALAKIPGIGKSIAEKIKELAATSSL' A
#
# COMPACT_ATOMS: atom_id res chain seq x y z
N MET A 1 -11.18 -0.34 7.13
CA MET A 1 -10.26 0.72 6.67
C MET A 1 -10.52 1.00 5.19
N THR A 2 -10.58 2.25 4.82
CA THR A 2 -10.79 2.63 3.43
C THR A 2 -9.47 2.63 2.65
N LYS A 3 -9.56 2.63 1.32
CA LYS A 3 -8.36 2.69 0.50
C LYS A 3 -7.57 3.98 0.75
N GLY A 4 -8.29 5.08 1.00
CA GLY A 4 -7.64 6.36 1.30
C GLY A 4 -6.84 6.33 2.59
N GLU A 5 -7.38 5.67 3.60
CA GLU A 5 -6.69 5.51 4.88
C GLU A 5 -5.43 4.65 4.73
N ILE A 6 -5.55 3.56 3.98
CA ILE A 6 -4.40 2.69 3.73
C ILE A 6 -3.34 3.44 2.91
N ALA A 7 -3.76 4.18 1.88
CA ALA A 7 -2.83 4.96 1.08
C ALA A 7 -2.07 5.97 1.94
N ALA A 8 -2.77 6.63 2.86
CA ALA A 8 -2.14 7.58 3.77
C ALA A 8 -1.09 6.91 4.66
N ILE A 9 -1.39 5.70 5.14
CA ILE A 9 -0.44 4.95 5.97
C ILE A 9 0.78 4.55 5.15
N LEU A 10 0.58 4.13 3.90
CA LEU A 10 1.70 3.77 3.02
C LEU A 10 2.60 4.98 2.77
N GLU A 11 2.01 6.16 2.60
CA GLU A 11 2.79 7.39 2.43
C GLU A 11 3.57 7.72 3.69
N GLU A 12 2.97 7.53 4.86
CA GLU A 12 3.67 7.72 6.14
C GLU A 12 4.85 6.78 6.27
N ILE A 13 4.67 5.52 5.88
CA ILE A 13 5.75 4.54 5.91
C ILE A 13 6.89 5.00 5.00
N ALA A 14 6.56 5.48 3.80
CA ALA A 14 7.56 5.98 2.87
C ALA A 14 8.35 7.14 3.49
N ALA A 15 7.66 8.06 4.14
CA ALA A 15 8.30 9.21 4.78
C ALA A 15 9.22 8.78 5.93
N LEU A 16 8.77 7.82 6.73
CA LEU A 16 9.59 7.30 7.83
C LEU A 16 10.83 6.58 7.34
N LEU A 17 10.69 5.82 6.25
CA LEU A 17 11.82 5.13 5.65
C LEU A 17 12.84 6.13 5.11
N GLU A 18 12.36 7.24 4.55
CA GLU A 18 13.23 8.29 4.05
C GLU A 18 14.03 8.93 5.19
N LEU A 19 13.35 9.21 6.30
CA LEU A 19 14.01 9.77 7.48
C LEU A 19 15.09 8.85 8.04
N LYS A 20 14.88 7.55 7.93
CA LYS A 20 15.84 6.56 8.39
C LYS A 20 16.99 6.34 7.42
N GLY A 21 16.92 6.92 6.23
CA GLY A 21 17.93 6.70 5.21
C GLY A 21 17.88 5.33 4.59
N GLU A 22 16.68 4.75 4.51
CA GLU A 22 16.49 3.42 3.92
C GLU A 22 16.67 3.44 2.41
N ASN A 23 16.68 2.23 1.82
CA ASN A 23 16.86 2.03 0.40
C ASN A 23 15.83 2.84 -0.42
N PRO A 24 16.30 3.70 -1.36
CA PRO A 24 15.38 4.50 -2.19
C PRO A 24 14.34 3.69 -2.96
N PHE A 25 14.68 2.48 -3.36
CA PHE A 25 13.73 1.62 -4.07
C PHE A 25 12.55 1.25 -3.17
N LYS A 26 12.83 0.99 -1.91
CA LYS A 26 11.80 0.65 -0.94
C LYS A 26 10.89 1.84 -0.67
N ILE A 27 11.50 3.02 -0.49
CA ILE A 27 10.74 4.26 -0.28
C ILE A 27 9.81 4.50 -1.46
N ARG A 28 10.33 4.38 -2.68
CA ARG A 28 9.56 4.60 -3.89
C ARG A 28 8.44 3.59 -4.05
N ALA A 29 8.69 2.33 -3.66
CA ALA A 29 7.68 1.29 -3.74
C ALA A 29 6.45 1.63 -2.91
N TYR A 30 6.67 2.11 -1.68
CA TYR A 30 5.56 2.50 -0.82
C TYR A 30 4.82 3.73 -1.36
N ALA A 31 5.56 4.72 -1.84
CA ALA A 31 4.95 5.93 -2.40
C ALA A 31 4.13 5.60 -3.66
N ASN A 32 4.67 4.76 -4.52
CA ASN A 32 3.97 4.36 -5.74
C ASN A 32 2.71 3.54 -5.43
N ALA A 33 2.80 2.66 -4.45
CA ALA A 33 1.65 1.85 -4.04
C ALA A 33 0.53 2.73 -3.50
N ALA A 34 0.87 3.74 -2.71
CA ALA A 34 -0.12 4.68 -2.20
C ALA A 34 -0.85 5.39 -3.34
N ARG A 35 -0.08 5.85 -4.31
CA ARG A 35 -0.65 6.52 -5.48
C ARG A 35 -1.55 5.58 -6.29
N SER A 36 -1.09 4.35 -6.48
CA SER A 36 -1.85 3.36 -7.24
C SER A 36 -3.20 3.07 -6.60
N LEU A 37 -3.24 2.99 -5.27
CA LEU A 37 -4.49 2.80 -4.55
C LEU A 37 -5.42 3.98 -4.72
N GLU A 38 -4.90 5.20 -4.56
CA GLU A 38 -5.71 6.41 -4.64
C GLU A 38 -6.30 6.65 -6.02
N THR A 39 -5.55 6.31 -7.06
CA THR A 39 -5.96 6.59 -8.44
C THR A 39 -6.60 5.40 -9.14
N PHE A 40 -6.76 4.28 -8.45
CA PHE A 40 -7.34 3.09 -9.05
C PHE A 40 -8.79 3.37 -9.47
N GLY A 41 -9.04 3.27 -10.79
CA GLY A 41 -10.37 3.47 -11.32
C GLY A 41 -11.07 2.14 -11.51
N GLY A 42 -12.26 2.00 -10.97
CA GLY A 42 -13.01 0.78 -11.06
C GLY A 42 -13.16 0.11 -9.70
N ASN A 43 -13.59 -1.12 -9.70
CA ASN A 43 -13.82 -1.86 -8.45
C ASN A 43 -12.50 -2.35 -7.86
N LEU A 44 -12.17 -1.84 -6.68
CA LEU A 44 -10.98 -2.26 -5.98
C LEU A 44 -11.17 -3.69 -5.49
N PRO A 45 -10.14 -4.55 -5.61
CA PRO A 45 -10.24 -5.88 -5.04
C PRO A 45 -10.33 -5.80 -3.52
N ASP A 46 -10.74 -6.90 -2.90
CA ASP A 46 -10.78 -7.01 -1.46
C ASP A 46 -9.38 -6.67 -0.91
N LEU A 47 -9.34 -5.75 0.05
CA LEU A 47 -8.07 -5.31 0.62
C LEU A 47 -7.35 -6.42 1.39
N GLN A 48 -8.01 -7.54 1.61
CA GLN A 48 -7.39 -8.71 2.23
C GLN A 48 -7.02 -9.77 1.21
N ASP A 49 -7.27 -9.52 -0.08
CA ASP A 49 -6.89 -10.44 -1.14
C ASP A 49 -5.52 -10.04 -1.70
N GLU A 50 -4.49 -10.61 -1.11
CA GLU A 50 -3.11 -10.32 -1.45
C GLU A 50 -2.79 -10.55 -2.93
N GLU A 51 -3.30 -11.64 -3.50
CA GLU A 51 -3.03 -11.96 -4.90
C GLU A 51 -3.61 -10.92 -5.85
N ALA A 52 -4.85 -10.52 -5.59
CA ALA A 52 -5.51 -9.54 -6.43
C ALA A 52 -4.83 -8.17 -6.29
N LEU A 53 -4.44 -7.80 -5.08
CA LEU A 53 -3.74 -6.53 -4.84
C LEU A 53 -2.40 -6.49 -5.57
N ALA A 54 -1.68 -7.61 -5.57
CA ALA A 54 -0.37 -7.66 -6.22
C ALA A 54 -0.46 -7.52 -7.74
N LYS A 55 -1.64 -7.71 -8.32
CA LYS A 55 -1.84 -7.53 -9.76
C LYS A 55 -2.04 -6.06 -10.16
N ILE A 56 -2.29 -5.20 -9.20
CA ILE A 56 -2.47 -3.77 -9.48
C ILE A 56 -1.11 -3.17 -9.83
N PRO A 57 -0.99 -2.47 -10.99
CA PRO A 57 0.27 -1.82 -11.35
C PRO A 57 0.73 -0.88 -10.25
N GLY A 58 1.98 -1.01 -9.85
CA GLY A 58 2.55 -0.20 -8.78
C GLY A 58 2.48 -0.85 -7.41
N ILE A 59 1.75 -1.96 -7.27
CA ILE A 59 1.68 -2.68 -6.00
C ILE A 59 2.35 -4.04 -6.20
N GLY A 60 3.50 -4.22 -5.57
CA GLY A 60 4.20 -5.48 -5.60
C GLY A 60 3.71 -6.40 -4.50
N LYS A 61 4.23 -7.62 -4.50
CA LYS A 61 3.83 -8.64 -3.53
C LYS A 61 4.04 -8.22 -2.08
N SER A 62 5.19 -7.62 -1.78
CA SER A 62 5.49 -7.16 -0.42
C SER A 62 4.51 -6.10 0.07
N ILE A 63 4.17 -5.17 -0.82
CA ILE A 63 3.24 -4.10 -0.46
C ILE A 63 1.82 -4.65 -0.34
N ALA A 64 1.44 -5.59 -1.21
CA ALA A 64 0.14 -6.24 -1.12
C ALA A 64 -0.03 -6.93 0.23
N GLU A 65 1.01 -7.59 0.69
CA GLU A 65 1.04 -8.23 2.00
C GLU A 65 0.83 -7.21 3.13
N LYS A 66 1.50 -6.07 3.02
CA LYS A 66 1.34 -4.99 4.00
C LYS A 66 -0.07 -4.44 4.01
N ILE A 67 -0.66 -4.26 2.85
CA ILE A 67 -2.04 -3.77 2.73
C ILE A 67 -3.00 -4.76 3.40
N LYS A 68 -2.80 -6.05 3.15
CA LYS A 68 -3.61 -7.10 3.75
C LYS A 68 -3.53 -7.04 5.28
N GLU A 69 -2.32 -6.90 5.81
CA GLU A 69 -2.12 -6.79 7.25
C GLU A 69 -2.85 -5.58 7.84
N LEU A 70 -2.73 -4.44 7.19
CA LEU A 70 -3.37 -3.22 7.66
C LEU A 70 -4.89 -3.36 7.66
N ALA A 71 -5.43 -3.94 6.60
CA ALA A 71 -6.87 -4.14 6.48
C ALA A 71 -7.38 -5.12 7.55
N ALA A 72 -6.59 -6.13 7.86
CA ALA A 72 -6.97 -7.13 8.87
C ALA A 72 -6.92 -6.57 10.29
N THR A 73 -5.92 -5.75 10.59
CA THR A 73 -5.72 -5.25 11.95
C THR A 73 -6.62 -4.08 12.31
N SER A 74 -7.20 -3.43 11.33
CA SER A 74 -8.06 -2.26 11.58
C SER A 74 -9.54 -2.58 11.53
N SER A 75 -9.88 -3.84 11.53
CA SER A 75 -11.29 -4.28 11.47
C SER A 75 -11.93 -4.21 12.83
N LEU A 76 -12.30 -3.06 13.25
CA LEU A 76 -13.04 -2.88 14.50
C LEU A 76 -14.47 -2.54 14.24
#